data_1b8efbe226389667900121386f31b9a2
#
_entry.id   1b8efbe226389667900121386f31b9a2
#
_cell.length_a   1.000
_cell.length_b   1.000
_cell.length_c   1.000
_cell.angle_alpha   90.00
_cell.angle_beta   90.00
_cell.angle_gamma   90.00
#
_symmetry.space_group_name_H-M   'P 1'
#
loop_
_entity.id
_entity.type
_entity.pdbx_description
1 polymer ?
#
loop_
_entity_poly.entity_id
_entity_poly.type
_entity_poly.pdbx_seq_one_letter_code
_entity_poly.pdbx_strand_id
1 'polypeptide(L)'
;MRLLLLVLAASSFLSNIVNAQSVPPKLKPNRVTLAGGNSFELYLPEYLTVSVAAEGLKRVRFMARSPDGRIFVTDMYNLADNTKGTVYILDEFDARNRRFNKVIPYLTGLRNPNSIAFHTDENGADWFYLALTDRLLRYKFTRGETKPNAEAQVLATFPDYGLGYKYGGWHLTRTIAIGTNNKLYISVGSSCNACEEKEEVRATIIEMDLDGRNQRHFARGLRNAVGLRWVEDRLYATNMGADHLGDARPADTMYRIIEGANYGWPYCYQSGAKVFRDMGFNSRGQKMNCRSVPLANAAFAAHSSPLGLEYFDSSQNNSLGGHFLVALHGSTKRSLKRGYRVVRIPRNAKSAAGEDFMMGFLDEGKVHGRPVDILRIAPDTFLLTDDRAGVIYSVYPK
;
A
#
# COMPACT_ATOMS: atom_id res chain seq x y z
N MET A 1 26.97 -70.14 -19.58
CA MET A 1 26.64 -69.13 -18.55
C MET A 1 26.37 -67.81 -19.30
N ARG A 2 25.09 -67.52 -19.59
CA ARG A 2 24.68 -66.33 -20.37
C ARG A 2 24.28 -65.27 -19.36
N LEU A 3 24.95 -64.12 -19.41
CA LEU A 3 24.65 -62.93 -18.58
C LEU A 3 23.57 -62.13 -19.25
N LEU A 4 22.42 -61.99 -18.58
CA LEU A 4 21.31 -61.15 -19.02
C LEU A 4 21.55 -59.72 -18.45
N LEU A 5 21.78 -58.73 -19.33
CA LEU A 5 21.77 -57.32 -18.98
C LEU A 5 20.32 -56.80 -18.99
N LEU A 6 19.82 -56.42 -17.82
CA LEU A 6 18.57 -55.64 -17.69
C LEU A 6 18.89 -54.14 -17.88
N VAL A 7 18.37 -53.55 -18.95
CA VAL A 7 18.36 -52.12 -19.20
C VAL A 7 17.12 -51.53 -18.53
N LEU A 8 17.31 -50.81 -17.42
CA LEU A 8 16.25 -49.99 -16.82
C LEU A 8 16.13 -48.67 -17.59
N ALA A 9 15.04 -48.51 -18.34
CA ALA A 9 14.68 -47.24 -18.94
C ALA A 9 14.01 -46.36 -17.89
N ALA A 10 14.72 -45.31 -17.41
CA ALA A 10 14.16 -44.27 -16.57
C ALA A 10 13.39 -43.28 -17.47
N SER A 11 12.08 -43.37 -17.49
CA SER A 11 11.20 -42.37 -18.11
C SER A 11 11.10 -41.16 -17.18
N SER A 12 11.85 -40.09 -17.50
CA SER A 12 11.72 -38.78 -16.88
C SER A 12 10.40 -38.10 -17.33
N PHE A 13 9.40 -38.10 -16.46
CA PHE A 13 8.23 -37.27 -16.61
C PHE A 13 8.66 -35.80 -16.38
N LEU A 14 8.93 -35.06 -17.45
CA LEU A 14 8.97 -33.62 -17.46
C LEU A 14 7.53 -33.11 -17.31
N SER A 15 7.13 -32.80 -16.08
CA SER A 15 5.92 -32.04 -15.82
C SER A 15 6.11 -30.61 -16.37
N ASN A 16 5.58 -30.37 -17.56
CA ASN A 16 5.37 -29.02 -18.08
C ASN A 16 4.43 -28.28 -17.14
N ILE A 17 4.97 -27.48 -16.23
CA ILE A 17 4.19 -26.46 -15.52
C ILE A 17 3.84 -25.40 -16.57
N VAL A 18 2.71 -25.60 -17.24
CA VAL A 18 2.08 -24.56 -18.04
C VAL A 18 1.70 -23.45 -17.07
N ASN A 19 2.45 -22.35 -17.08
CA ASN A 19 2.00 -21.09 -16.47
C ASN A 19 0.74 -20.66 -17.23
N ALA A 20 -0.42 -21.09 -16.78
CA ALA A 20 -1.69 -20.56 -17.24
C ALA A 20 -1.70 -19.06 -16.88
N GLN A 21 -1.49 -18.20 -17.87
CA GLN A 21 -1.80 -16.80 -17.72
C GLN A 21 -3.28 -16.72 -17.35
N SER A 22 -3.58 -16.28 -16.13
CA SER A 22 -4.96 -16.11 -15.70
C SER A 22 -5.64 -15.10 -16.62
N VAL A 23 -6.74 -15.48 -17.24
CA VAL A 23 -7.55 -14.57 -18.06
C VAL A 23 -8.01 -13.43 -17.17
N PRO A 24 -7.90 -12.15 -17.59
CA PRO A 24 -8.41 -11.04 -16.83
C PRO A 24 -9.90 -11.22 -16.49
N PRO A 25 -10.34 -10.94 -15.26
CA PRO A 25 -11.71 -11.14 -14.87
C PRO A 25 -12.64 -10.21 -15.65
N LYS A 26 -13.80 -10.73 -16.07
CA LYS A 26 -14.85 -9.91 -16.66
C LYS A 26 -15.45 -9.02 -15.58
N LEU A 27 -15.38 -7.71 -15.77
CA LEU A 27 -15.92 -6.74 -14.83
C LEU A 27 -17.41 -6.46 -15.10
N LYS A 28 -18.20 -6.32 -14.05
CA LYS A 28 -19.63 -5.99 -14.07
C LYS A 28 -19.90 -4.77 -13.19
N PRO A 29 -20.87 -3.91 -13.60
CA PRO A 29 -21.28 -2.77 -12.82
C PRO A 29 -21.97 -3.19 -11.51
N ASN A 30 -21.67 -2.47 -10.45
CA ASN A 30 -22.31 -2.54 -9.15
C ASN A 30 -22.64 -1.10 -8.73
N ARG A 31 -23.91 -0.81 -8.57
CA ARG A 31 -24.36 0.52 -8.18
C ARG A 31 -24.05 0.78 -6.71
N VAL A 32 -23.37 1.88 -6.44
CA VAL A 32 -23.09 2.39 -5.10
C VAL A 32 -23.86 3.69 -4.90
N THR A 33 -24.54 3.81 -3.76
CA THR A 33 -25.23 5.04 -3.35
C THR A 33 -24.73 5.43 -1.97
N LEU A 34 -24.18 6.64 -1.85
CA LEU A 34 -23.72 7.22 -0.60
C LEU A 34 -24.89 7.94 0.12
N ALA A 35 -24.78 8.11 1.45
CA ALA A 35 -25.81 8.74 2.27
C ALA A 35 -26.21 10.15 1.78
N GLY A 36 -25.29 10.88 1.15
CA GLY A 36 -25.58 12.18 0.51
C GLY A 36 -26.33 12.10 -0.82
N GLY A 37 -26.82 10.91 -1.23
CA GLY A 37 -27.59 10.70 -2.46
C GLY A 37 -26.74 10.60 -3.74
N ASN A 38 -25.42 10.76 -3.66
CA ASN A 38 -24.53 10.57 -4.82
C ASN A 38 -24.46 9.07 -5.18
N SER A 39 -24.81 8.74 -6.42
CA SER A 39 -24.79 7.38 -6.93
C SER A 39 -23.86 7.28 -8.13
N PHE A 40 -23.13 6.16 -8.24
CA PHE A 40 -22.22 5.85 -9.35
C PHE A 40 -22.02 4.34 -9.47
N GLU A 41 -21.42 3.90 -10.57
CA GLU A 41 -21.15 2.49 -10.82
C GLU A 41 -19.67 2.17 -10.52
N LEU A 42 -19.45 1.13 -9.72
CA LEU A 42 -18.14 0.49 -9.59
C LEU A 42 -18.15 -0.84 -10.33
N TYR A 43 -17.14 -1.06 -11.15
CA TYR A 43 -17.01 -2.25 -11.98
C TYR A 43 -16.04 -3.22 -11.30
N LEU A 44 -16.51 -4.42 -10.96
CA LEU A 44 -15.76 -5.49 -10.28
C LEU A 44 -15.90 -6.80 -11.03
N PRO A 45 -15.03 -7.81 -10.75
CA PRO A 45 -15.23 -9.17 -11.22
C PRO A 45 -16.67 -9.66 -10.95
N GLU A 46 -17.27 -10.34 -11.91
CA GLU A 46 -18.70 -10.72 -11.88
C GLU A 46 -19.10 -11.58 -10.67
N TYR A 47 -18.14 -12.25 -10.03
CA TYR A 47 -18.33 -13.07 -8.82
C TYR A 47 -18.26 -12.27 -7.51
N LEU A 48 -17.93 -10.98 -7.59
CA LEU A 48 -17.87 -10.07 -6.43
C LEU A 48 -18.98 -9.02 -6.48
N THR A 49 -19.27 -8.48 -5.31
CA THR A 49 -20.13 -7.31 -5.14
C THR A 49 -19.51 -6.34 -4.14
N VAL A 50 -20.05 -5.14 -4.05
CA VAL A 50 -19.57 -4.08 -3.17
C VAL A 50 -20.71 -3.40 -2.44
N SER A 51 -20.47 -3.04 -1.19
CA SER A 51 -21.34 -2.20 -0.38
C SER A 51 -20.53 -1.14 0.38
N VAL A 52 -21.22 -0.12 0.90
CA VAL A 52 -20.63 0.91 1.76
C VAL A 52 -20.56 0.37 3.18
N ALA A 53 -19.35 0.10 3.67
CA ALA A 53 -19.14 -0.41 5.03
C ALA A 53 -19.10 0.69 6.09
N ALA A 54 -18.57 1.87 5.76
CA ALA A 54 -18.63 3.08 6.58
C ALA A 54 -18.51 4.32 5.69
N GLU A 55 -19.10 5.43 6.11
CA GLU A 55 -19.07 6.70 5.38
C GLU A 55 -19.14 7.90 6.34
N GLY A 56 -19.03 9.13 5.82
CA GLY A 56 -19.03 10.34 6.62
C GLY A 56 -17.68 10.71 7.22
N LEU A 57 -16.63 9.95 6.86
CA LEU A 57 -15.25 10.23 7.21
C LEU A 57 -14.69 11.37 6.34
N LYS A 58 -13.50 11.87 6.65
CA LYS A 58 -12.91 13.00 5.90
C LYS A 58 -11.94 12.50 4.83
N ARG A 59 -10.78 12.01 5.27
CA ARG A 59 -9.71 11.52 4.40
C ARG A 59 -9.10 10.27 4.98
N VAL A 60 -9.85 9.18 4.87
CA VAL A 60 -9.48 7.87 5.38
C VAL A 60 -8.24 7.33 4.66
N ARG A 61 -7.34 6.72 5.44
CA ARG A 61 -6.08 6.23 4.90
C ARG A 61 -5.94 4.73 5.14
N PHE A 62 -5.06 4.30 6.02
CA PHE A 62 -4.71 2.90 6.21
C PHE A 62 -5.51 2.26 7.34
N MET A 63 -5.77 0.98 7.15
CA MET A 63 -6.51 0.13 8.09
C MET A 63 -5.61 -0.92 8.71
N ALA A 64 -5.93 -1.32 9.93
CA ALA A 64 -5.36 -2.53 10.56
C ALA A 64 -6.41 -3.24 11.41
N ARG A 65 -6.28 -4.57 11.49
CA ARG A 65 -7.05 -5.38 12.42
C ARG A 65 -6.32 -5.45 13.76
N SER A 66 -7.01 -5.12 14.83
CA SER A 66 -6.51 -5.22 16.19
C SER A 66 -6.49 -6.67 16.70
N PRO A 67 -5.76 -6.96 17.79
CA PRO A 67 -5.73 -8.29 18.41
C PRO A 67 -7.08 -8.79 18.92
N ASP A 68 -8.04 -7.89 19.16
CA ASP A 68 -9.43 -8.22 19.54
C ASP A 68 -10.39 -8.29 18.33
N GLY A 69 -9.85 -8.20 17.10
CA GLY A 69 -10.59 -8.40 15.85
C GLY A 69 -11.27 -7.17 15.27
N ARG A 70 -11.30 -6.03 15.99
CA ARG A 70 -11.87 -4.77 15.48
C ARG A 70 -10.97 -4.17 14.40
N ILE A 71 -11.56 -3.35 13.53
CA ILE A 71 -10.81 -2.64 12.48
C ILE A 71 -10.54 -1.21 12.94
N PHE A 72 -9.28 -0.82 12.89
CA PHE A 72 -8.85 0.54 13.12
C PHE A 72 -8.54 1.20 11.77
N VAL A 73 -8.87 2.49 11.62
CA VAL A 73 -8.59 3.26 10.41
C VAL A 73 -8.08 4.66 10.76
N THR A 74 -7.08 5.10 10.03
CA THR A 74 -6.58 6.48 10.13
C THR A 74 -7.38 7.41 9.22
N ASP A 75 -7.55 8.66 9.66
CA ASP A 75 -8.14 9.75 8.89
C ASP A 75 -7.24 10.98 9.04
N MET A 76 -6.60 11.40 7.98
CA MET A 76 -5.69 12.56 8.00
C MET A 76 -6.39 13.91 7.85
N TYR A 77 -7.72 13.94 7.84
CA TYR A 77 -8.57 15.10 7.69
C TYR A 77 -8.49 15.77 6.30
N ASN A 78 -7.31 16.20 5.85
CA ASN A 78 -7.08 16.76 4.51
C ASN A 78 -5.62 16.57 4.06
N LEU A 79 -5.24 17.07 2.89
CA LEU A 79 -3.90 16.94 2.32
C LEU A 79 -2.91 18.04 2.77
N ALA A 80 -3.34 19.02 3.58
CA ALA A 80 -2.43 19.95 4.20
C ALA A 80 -1.85 19.37 5.48
N ASP A 81 -0.69 19.81 5.90
CA ASP A 81 -0.15 19.49 7.22
C ASP A 81 -1.04 20.11 8.29
N ASN A 82 -1.61 19.30 9.14
CA ASN A 82 -2.61 19.70 10.13
C ASN A 82 -2.60 18.77 11.35
N THR A 83 -3.23 19.21 12.45
CA THR A 83 -3.43 18.42 13.67
C THR A 83 -4.89 18.03 13.91
N LYS A 84 -5.68 17.85 12.84
CA LYS A 84 -7.11 17.51 12.91
C LYS A 84 -7.36 16.02 12.60
N GLY A 85 -6.29 15.25 12.43
CA GLY A 85 -6.39 13.84 12.11
C GLY A 85 -6.92 13.01 13.28
N THR A 86 -7.49 11.84 12.95
CA THR A 86 -8.15 10.94 13.89
C THR A 86 -7.80 9.50 13.55
N VAL A 87 -7.71 8.64 14.54
CA VAL A 87 -7.83 7.19 14.39
C VAL A 87 -9.20 6.79 14.86
N TYR A 88 -9.94 6.06 14.04
CA TYR A 88 -11.25 5.51 14.37
C TYR A 88 -11.20 4.01 14.59
N ILE A 89 -12.07 3.50 15.45
CA ILE A 89 -12.45 2.09 15.55
C ILE A 89 -13.73 1.90 14.74
N LEU A 90 -13.73 0.92 13.85
CA LEU A 90 -14.91 0.41 13.17
C LEU A 90 -15.37 -0.82 13.93
N ASP A 91 -16.57 -0.76 14.50
CA ASP A 91 -17.08 -1.78 15.40
C ASP A 91 -18.51 -2.21 15.04
N GLU A 92 -18.94 -3.35 15.63
CA GLU A 92 -20.26 -3.93 15.39
C GLU A 92 -20.55 -4.13 13.89
N PHE A 93 -19.72 -4.95 13.24
CA PHE A 93 -19.93 -5.26 11.82
C PHE A 93 -21.21 -6.08 11.61
N ASP A 94 -22.19 -5.48 10.94
CA ASP A 94 -23.41 -6.16 10.48
C ASP A 94 -23.08 -6.97 9.21
N ALA A 95 -23.01 -8.29 9.38
CA ALA A 95 -22.69 -9.18 8.26
C ALA A 95 -23.80 -9.25 7.19
N ARG A 96 -25.06 -8.93 7.52
CA ARG A 96 -26.19 -8.91 6.57
C ARG A 96 -26.08 -7.70 5.63
N ASN A 97 -25.87 -6.51 6.22
CA ASN A 97 -25.76 -5.26 5.47
C ASN A 97 -24.33 -4.91 5.08
N ARG A 98 -23.34 -5.71 5.51
CA ARG A 98 -21.90 -5.51 5.25
C ARG A 98 -21.40 -4.12 5.68
N ARG A 99 -21.89 -3.65 6.84
CA ARG A 99 -21.69 -2.30 7.35
C ARG A 99 -21.27 -2.33 8.81
N PHE A 100 -20.44 -1.39 9.21
CA PHE A 100 -20.15 -1.13 10.63
C PHE A 100 -21.24 -0.23 11.22
N ASN A 101 -21.81 -0.64 12.35
CA ASN A 101 -22.84 0.14 13.04
C ASN A 101 -22.24 1.24 13.91
N LYS A 102 -20.96 1.10 14.29
CA LYS A 102 -20.25 2.09 15.10
C LYS A 102 -18.94 2.52 14.47
N VAL A 103 -18.71 3.84 14.45
CA VAL A 103 -17.44 4.49 14.09
C VAL A 103 -17.04 5.34 15.29
N ILE A 104 -16.07 4.88 16.07
CA ILE A 104 -15.70 5.43 17.36
C ILE A 104 -14.36 6.15 17.24
N PRO A 105 -14.25 7.47 17.57
CA PRO A 105 -12.96 8.14 17.67
C PRO A 105 -12.11 7.52 18.78
N TYR A 106 -10.93 6.97 18.41
CA TYR A 106 -10.00 6.35 19.35
C TYR A 106 -8.90 7.33 19.79
N LEU A 107 -8.31 8.05 18.83
CA LEU A 107 -7.34 9.13 19.05
C LEU A 107 -7.69 10.30 18.14
N THR A 108 -7.65 11.52 18.67
CA THR A 108 -7.97 12.76 17.93
C THR A 108 -6.82 13.78 18.08
N GLY A 109 -6.88 14.87 17.31
CA GLY A 109 -5.85 15.91 17.39
C GLY A 109 -4.50 15.48 16.81
N LEU A 110 -4.49 14.51 15.91
CA LEU A 110 -3.27 13.89 15.39
C LEU A 110 -2.74 14.63 14.16
N ARG A 111 -1.40 14.69 14.05
CA ARG A 111 -0.74 15.30 12.89
C ARG A 111 -0.70 14.32 11.71
N ASN A 112 -1.68 14.43 10.80
CA ASN A 112 -1.83 13.63 9.58
C ASN A 112 -1.52 12.13 9.77
N PRO A 113 -2.27 11.41 10.62
CA PRO A 113 -2.09 9.97 10.81
C PRO A 113 -2.29 9.24 9.48
N ASN A 114 -1.33 8.40 9.09
CA ASN A 114 -1.44 7.67 7.82
C ASN A 114 -1.52 6.17 7.99
N SER A 115 -0.63 5.58 8.78
CA SER A 115 -0.54 4.13 8.89
C SER A 115 -0.48 3.68 10.34
N ILE A 116 -1.08 2.54 10.60
CA ILE A 116 -1.18 1.88 11.90
C ILE A 116 -0.82 0.41 11.77
N ALA A 117 -0.34 -0.18 12.86
CA ALA A 117 -0.11 -1.61 12.96
C ALA A 117 -0.35 -2.08 14.39
N PHE A 118 -0.65 -3.35 14.55
CA PHE A 118 -0.72 -4.02 15.85
C PHE A 118 0.30 -5.16 15.90
N HIS A 119 0.80 -5.44 17.08
CA HIS A 119 1.68 -6.55 17.35
C HIS A 119 1.43 -7.08 18.76
N THR A 120 1.36 -8.40 18.88
CA THR A 120 1.37 -9.08 20.18
C THR A 120 2.79 -9.61 20.39
N ASP A 121 3.47 -9.16 21.44
CA ASP A 121 4.83 -9.58 21.74
C ASP A 121 4.89 -11.00 22.33
N GLU A 122 6.09 -11.51 22.54
CA GLU A 122 6.35 -12.85 23.08
C GLU A 122 5.80 -13.07 24.51
N ASN A 123 5.58 -11.98 25.25
CA ASN A 123 4.98 -12.00 26.59
C ASN A 123 3.45 -11.90 26.55
N GLY A 124 2.84 -11.85 25.35
CA GLY A 124 1.41 -11.70 25.15
C GLY A 124 0.89 -10.27 25.33
N ALA A 125 1.76 -9.27 25.44
CA ALA A 125 1.35 -7.87 25.49
C ALA A 125 1.04 -7.36 24.08
N ASP A 126 -0.10 -6.69 23.95
CA ASP A 126 -0.55 -6.10 22.70
C ASP A 126 -0.05 -4.65 22.58
N TRP A 127 0.44 -4.29 21.40
CA TRP A 127 0.98 -2.98 21.07
C TRP A 127 0.30 -2.40 19.83
N PHE A 128 -0.01 -1.12 19.90
CA PHE A 128 -0.53 -0.30 18.82
C PHE A 128 0.53 0.69 18.35
N TYR A 129 0.87 0.67 17.06
CA TYR A 129 1.83 1.57 16.42
C TYR A 129 1.11 2.54 15.51
N LEU A 130 1.50 3.82 15.56
CA LEU A 130 0.89 4.90 14.80
C LEU A 130 1.95 5.77 14.15
N ALA A 131 1.92 5.86 12.81
CA ALA A 131 2.80 6.72 12.05
C ALA A 131 2.13 8.06 11.73
N LEU A 132 2.72 9.13 12.23
CA LEU A 132 2.37 10.52 11.96
C LEU A 132 3.40 11.14 11.00
N THR A 133 3.16 12.37 10.54
CA THR A 133 4.11 13.08 9.66
C THR A 133 5.50 13.22 10.28
N ASP A 134 5.56 13.60 11.55
CA ASP A 134 6.79 13.99 12.24
C ASP A 134 7.33 12.93 13.19
N ARG A 135 6.57 11.89 13.50
CA ARG A 135 6.99 10.87 14.48
C ARG A 135 6.30 9.52 14.31
N LEU A 136 6.90 8.51 14.89
CA LEU A 136 6.33 7.19 15.10
C LEU A 136 6.03 7.01 16.59
N LEU A 137 4.79 6.65 16.89
CA LEU A 137 4.30 6.40 18.25
C LEU A 137 4.01 4.91 18.47
N ARG A 138 4.16 4.47 19.72
CA ARG A 138 3.71 3.18 20.21
C ARG A 138 2.93 3.35 21.50
N TYR A 139 1.81 2.61 21.62
CA TYR A 139 1.00 2.53 22.82
C TYR A 139 0.86 1.07 23.26
N LYS A 140 0.81 0.83 24.56
CA LYS A 140 0.32 -0.45 25.08
C LYS A 140 -1.17 -0.51 24.77
N PHE A 141 -1.61 -1.59 24.12
CA PHE A 141 -3.01 -1.76 23.72
C PHE A 141 -3.72 -2.71 24.67
N THR A 142 -4.94 -2.36 25.08
CA THR A 142 -5.81 -3.22 25.89
C THR A 142 -7.02 -3.63 25.06
N ARG A 143 -7.23 -4.93 24.90
CA ARG A 143 -8.37 -5.45 24.15
C ARG A 143 -9.69 -4.91 24.70
N GLY A 144 -10.59 -4.45 23.80
CA GLY A 144 -11.86 -3.84 24.15
C GLY A 144 -11.80 -2.34 24.50
N GLU A 145 -10.62 -1.74 24.64
CA GLU A 145 -10.52 -0.30 24.89
C GLU A 145 -11.09 0.54 23.74
N THR A 146 -11.65 1.71 24.07
CA THR A 146 -12.16 2.70 23.11
C THR A 146 -11.35 4.00 23.10
N LYS A 147 -10.33 4.07 23.92
CA LYS A 147 -9.29 5.11 24.00
C LYS A 147 -8.04 4.49 24.62
N PRO A 148 -6.83 4.97 24.32
CA PRO A 148 -5.63 4.44 24.95
C PRO A 148 -5.67 4.60 26.47
N ASN A 149 -5.27 3.55 27.18
CA ASN A 149 -5.14 3.53 28.64
C ASN A 149 -3.68 3.83 29.09
N ALA A 150 -2.75 3.99 28.16
CA ALA A 150 -1.33 4.23 28.40
C ALA A 150 -0.85 5.42 27.58
N GLU A 151 0.19 6.09 28.09
CA GLU A 151 0.87 7.16 27.39
C GLU A 151 1.63 6.65 26.16
N ALA A 152 1.73 7.53 25.15
CA ALA A 152 2.49 7.26 23.95
C ALA A 152 3.99 7.19 24.22
N GLN A 153 4.65 6.19 23.64
CA GLN A 153 6.10 6.13 23.52
C GLN A 153 6.50 6.64 22.13
N VAL A 154 7.38 7.64 22.06
CA VAL A 154 7.95 8.11 20.80
C VAL A 154 9.11 7.19 20.42
N LEU A 155 8.98 6.46 19.32
CA LEU A 155 10.01 5.53 18.85
C LEU A 155 11.00 6.18 17.88
N ALA A 156 10.53 7.12 17.07
CA ALA A 156 11.35 7.87 16.12
C ALA A 156 10.72 9.22 15.81
N THR A 157 11.55 10.18 15.39
CA THR A 157 11.11 11.47 14.83
C THR A 157 11.62 11.62 13.40
N PHE A 158 10.88 12.36 12.58
CA PHE A 158 11.19 12.55 11.17
C PHE A 158 11.25 14.04 10.82
N PRO A 159 12.14 14.44 9.89
CA PRO A 159 12.19 15.83 9.46
C PRO A 159 10.89 16.25 8.79
N ASP A 160 10.44 17.45 9.09
CA ASP A 160 9.26 18.10 8.52
C ASP A 160 9.53 19.60 8.28
N TYR A 161 8.61 20.27 7.58
CA TYR A 161 8.71 21.70 7.30
C TYR A 161 7.73 22.56 8.11
N GLY A 162 7.09 21.95 9.13
CA GLY A 162 6.13 22.61 10.00
C GLY A 162 4.70 22.58 9.49
N LEU A 163 3.79 22.93 10.40
CA LEU A 163 2.36 22.96 10.14
C LEU A 163 1.99 23.99 9.08
N GLY A 164 1.00 23.68 8.26
CA GLY A 164 0.50 24.56 7.21
C GLY A 164 1.15 24.36 5.84
N TYR A 165 2.30 23.70 5.76
CA TYR A 165 2.84 23.31 4.47
C TYR A 165 1.98 22.22 3.82
N LYS A 166 1.59 22.45 2.57
CA LYS A 166 0.94 21.42 1.77
C LYS A 166 1.91 20.24 1.59
N TYR A 167 1.45 19.05 1.94
CA TYR A 167 2.21 17.79 1.87
C TYR A 167 3.44 17.73 2.81
N GLY A 168 3.50 18.51 3.89
CA GLY A 168 4.60 18.46 4.88
C GLY A 168 5.98 18.54 4.24
N GLY A 169 6.16 19.45 3.28
CA GLY A 169 7.34 19.46 2.42
C GLY A 169 7.34 18.30 1.41
N TRP A 170 6.27 18.13 0.66
CA TRP A 170 5.92 17.16 -0.39
C TRP A 170 5.28 15.85 0.08
N HIS A 171 5.87 15.06 0.94
CA HIS A 171 5.34 13.76 1.32
C HIS A 171 5.08 13.70 2.83
N LEU A 172 3.83 14.00 3.23
CA LEU A 172 3.37 14.00 4.63
C LEU A 172 3.36 12.60 5.25
N THR A 173 3.08 11.59 4.46
CA THR A 173 2.71 10.27 4.98
C THR A 173 3.93 9.44 5.35
N ARG A 174 3.81 8.69 6.45
CA ARG A 174 4.71 7.61 6.87
C ARG A 174 3.90 6.33 6.90
N THR A 175 4.43 5.28 6.33
CA THR A 175 3.75 3.98 6.34
C THR A 175 4.61 2.96 7.05
N ILE A 176 4.00 2.14 7.89
CA ILE A 176 4.68 1.11 8.68
C ILE A 176 4.22 -0.28 8.28
N ALA A 177 5.12 -1.23 8.41
CA ALA A 177 4.85 -2.66 8.35
C ALA A 177 5.68 -3.38 9.41
N ILE A 178 5.12 -4.43 10.00
CA ILE A 178 5.85 -5.31 10.93
C ILE A 178 6.15 -6.61 10.19
N GLY A 179 7.43 -6.99 10.19
CA GLY A 179 7.89 -8.21 9.55
C GLY A 179 7.72 -9.44 10.43
N THR A 180 7.70 -10.62 9.82
CA THR A 180 7.72 -11.91 10.53
C THR A 180 9.03 -12.13 11.33
N ASN A 181 10.03 -11.30 11.08
CA ASN A 181 11.29 -11.23 11.81
C ASN A 181 11.25 -10.33 13.05
N ASN A 182 10.07 -9.91 13.49
CA ASN A 182 9.85 -8.99 14.61
C ASN A 182 10.61 -7.66 14.47
N LYS A 183 10.74 -7.15 13.25
CA LYS A 183 11.26 -5.81 12.97
C LYS A 183 10.15 -4.91 12.44
N LEU A 184 10.28 -3.63 12.70
CA LEU A 184 9.40 -2.60 12.19
C LEU A 184 10.08 -1.89 11.02
N TYR A 185 9.34 -1.70 9.94
CA TYR A 185 9.75 -1.01 8.73
C TYR A 185 8.92 0.26 8.58
N ILE A 186 9.56 1.38 8.28
CA ILE A 186 8.87 2.65 8.04
C ILE A 186 9.39 3.32 6.79
N SER A 187 8.49 3.76 5.91
CA SER A 187 8.84 4.54 4.73
C SER A 187 8.78 6.03 5.01
N VAL A 188 9.78 6.75 4.51
CA VAL A 188 9.88 8.21 4.58
C VAL A 188 10.08 8.73 3.17
N GLY A 189 9.07 9.44 2.64
CA GLY A 189 9.12 10.01 1.30
C GLY A 189 10.09 11.18 1.18
N SER A 190 10.42 11.55 -0.06
CA SER A 190 11.31 12.66 -0.38
C SER A 190 10.77 14.02 0.08
N SER A 191 11.66 15.01 0.21
CA SER A 191 11.32 16.39 0.55
C SER A 191 10.88 17.22 -0.66
N CYS A 192 10.98 16.66 -1.86
CA CYS A 192 10.78 17.38 -3.12
C CYS A 192 10.24 16.46 -4.21
N ASN A 193 9.91 17.04 -5.36
CA ASN A 193 9.56 16.26 -6.54
C ASN A 193 10.76 15.47 -7.10
N ALA A 194 11.89 16.16 -7.29
CA ALA A 194 13.18 15.55 -7.65
C ALA A 194 14.30 16.46 -7.14
N CYS A 195 15.16 15.96 -6.28
CA CYS A 195 16.33 16.64 -5.73
C CYS A 195 17.29 15.64 -5.08
N GLU A 196 18.50 16.07 -4.83
CA GLU A 196 19.40 15.39 -3.89
C GLU A 196 18.95 15.75 -2.46
N GLU A 197 18.57 14.75 -1.67
CA GLU A 197 18.10 14.97 -0.29
C GLU A 197 19.22 15.47 0.63
N LYS A 198 18.86 16.31 1.57
CA LYS A 198 19.77 16.79 2.63
C LYS A 198 19.70 15.87 3.85
N GLU A 199 18.53 15.34 4.15
CA GLU A 199 18.32 14.40 5.26
C GLU A 199 18.35 12.96 4.73
N GLU A 200 19.30 12.17 5.23
CA GLU A 200 19.52 10.80 4.79
C GLU A 200 18.30 9.87 4.98
N VAL A 201 17.41 10.20 5.89
CA VAL A 201 16.20 9.43 6.16
C VAL A 201 15.16 9.54 5.03
N ARG A 202 15.26 10.58 4.19
CA ARG A 202 14.32 10.83 3.09
C ARG A 202 14.52 9.87 1.93
N ALA A 203 13.43 9.58 1.22
CA ALA A 203 13.40 8.64 0.10
C ALA A 203 13.92 7.24 0.47
N THR A 204 13.59 6.76 1.68
CA THR A 204 14.09 5.50 2.23
C THR A 204 12.99 4.65 2.88
N ILE A 205 13.34 3.40 3.14
CA ILE A 205 12.67 2.55 4.12
C ILE A 205 13.68 2.31 5.24
N ILE A 206 13.29 2.64 6.47
CA ILE A 206 14.05 2.39 7.70
C ILE A 206 13.56 1.10 8.33
N GLU A 207 14.49 0.28 8.83
CA GLU A 207 14.22 -0.86 9.72
C GLU A 207 14.62 -0.48 11.14
N MET A 208 13.87 -0.96 12.12
CA MET A 208 14.18 -0.82 13.54
C MET A 208 13.59 -1.98 14.35
N ASP A 209 14.02 -2.12 15.60
CA ASP A 209 13.36 -2.98 16.55
C ASP A 209 11.96 -2.46 16.89
N LEU A 210 11.10 -3.32 17.41
CA LEU A 210 9.72 -2.96 17.78
C LEU A 210 9.65 -1.90 18.89
N ASP A 211 10.73 -1.65 19.59
CA ASP A 211 10.89 -0.58 20.60
C ASP A 211 11.61 0.67 20.08
N GLY A 212 11.89 0.75 18.79
CA GLY A 212 12.52 1.88 18.14
C GLY A 212 14.05 1.87 18.15
N ARG A 213 14.70 0.90 18.78
CA ARG A 213 16.17 0.77 18.80
C ARG A 213 16.71 0.23 17.48
N ASN A 214 18.04 0.28 17.30
CA ASN A 214 18.78 -0.30 16.18
C ASN A 214 18.27 0.17 14.81
N GLN A 215 17.98 1.46 14.68
CA GLN A 215 17.51 2.05 13.42
C GLN A 215 18.59 2.01 12.34
N ARG A 216 18.22 1.53 11.15
CA ARG A 216 19.11 1.52 9.98
C ARG A 216 18.32 1.71 8.68
N HIS A 217 18.99 2.15 7.64
CA HIS A 217 18.40 2.17 6.32
C HIS A 217 18.29 0.76 5.75
N PHE A 218 17.06 0.30 5.54
CA PHE A 218 16.80 -0.99 4.90
C PHE A 218 16.87 -0.90 3.38
N ALA A 219 16.34 0.20 2.80
CA ALA A 219 16.42 0.48 1.36
C ALA A 219 16.44 1.99 1.10
N ARG A 220 17.01 2.41 -0.02
CA ARG A 220 17.17 3.81 -0.43
C ARG A 220 16.68 4.06 -1.84
N GLY A 221 16.55 5.35 -2.24
CA GLY A 221 16.22 5.74 -3.60
C GLY A 221 14.76 5.44 -4.00
N LEU A 222 13.87 5.39 -3.02
CA LEU A 222 12.42 5.25 -3.18
C LEU A 222 11.78 6.62 -2.96
N ARG A 223 11.45 7.34 -4.04
CA ARG A 223 10.95 8.73 -3.93
C ARG A 223 9.81 8.88 -2.94
N ASN A 224 8.78 8.04 -3.05
CA ASN A 224 7.66 8.03 -2.13
C ASN A 224 7.03 6.64 -2.09
N ALA A 225 7.59 5.78 -1.26
CA ALA A 225 7.00 4.48 -0.98
C ALA A 225 5.84 4.66 0.00
N VAL A 226 4.58 4.40 -0.45
CA VAL A 226 3.41 4.64 0.39
C VAL A 226 2.76 3.35 0.88
N GLY A 227 2.57 2.35 0.03
CA GLY A 227 2.11 1.04 0.48
C GLY A 227 3.29 0.19 0.92
N LEU A 228 3.22 -0.38 2.11
CA LEU A 228 4.14 -1.39 2.61
C LEU A 228 3.36 -2.64 3.01
N ARG A 229 3.79 -3.82 2.55
CA ARG A 229 3.20 -5.10 2.96
C ARG A 229 4.29 -6.15 3.12
N TRP A 230 4.32 -6.76 4.28
CA TRP A 230 5.14 -7.94 4.51
C TRP A 230 4.36 -9.19 4.08
N VAL A 231 4.95 -9.99 3.20
CA VAL A 231 4.34 -11.23 2.69
C VAL A 231 5.35 -12.34 2.85
N GLU A 232 5.02 -13.35 3.65
CA GLU A 232 5.92 -14.42 4.09
C GLU A 232 7.20 -13.84 4.72
N ASP A 233 8.34 -13.90 4.01
CA ASP A 233 9.66 -13.42 4.44
C ASP A 233 10.13 -12.17 3.68
N ARG A 234 9.23 -11.46 2.99
CA ARG A 234 9.59 -10.39 2.04
C ARG A 234 8.74 -9.15 2.21
N LEU A 235 9.41 -8.01 2.16
CA LEU A 235 8.75 -6.71 2.12
C LEU A 235 8.45 -6.32 0.68
N TYR A 236 7.21 -5.88 0.44
CA TYR A 236 6.79 -5.27 -0.82
C TYR A 236 6.40 -3.81 -0.57
N ALA A 237 6.69 -2.96 -1.54
CA ALA A 237 6.35 -1.54 -1.46
C ALA A 237 5.87 -1.01 -2.81
N THR A 238 4.84 -0.15 -2.78
CA THR A 238 4.50 0.73 -3.91
C THR A 238 5.37 1.97 -3.85
N ASN A 239 5.67 2.59 -4.99
CA ASN A 239 6.48 3.80 -5.05
C ASN A 239 6.02 4.72 -6.19
N MET A 240 5.88 6.00 -5.89
CA MET A 240 5.49 7.02 -6.85
C MET A 240 6.72 7.63 -7.54
N GLY A 241 6.70 7.67 -8.86
CA GLY A 241 7.68 8.34 -9.69
C GLY A 241 7.64 9.87 -9.58
N ALA A 242 8.66 10.54 -10.09
CA ALA A 242 8.75 12.01 -10.10
C ALA A 242 7.98 12.60 -11.29
N ASP A 243 7.43 13.83 -11.13
CA ASP A 243 6.55 14.43 -12.15
C ASP A 243 7.32 15.23 -13.23
N HIS A 244 8.62 15.51 -13.03
CA HIS A 244 9.38 16.42 -13.90
C HIS A 244 9.74 15.83 -15.28
N LEU A 245 9.60 14.51 -15.47
CA LEU A 245 9.91 13.82 -16.73
C LEU A 245 8.72 13.79 -17.71
N GLY A 246 7.64 14.51 -17.40
CA GLY A 246 6.47 14.66 -18.23
C GLY A 246 5.39 13.61 -18.02
N ASP A 247 4.37 13.62 -18.87
CA ASP A 247 3.16 12.84 -18.67
C ASP A 247 3.34 11.32 -18.87
N ALA A 248 4.34 10.88 -19.64
CA ALA A 248 4.52 9.48 -20.00
C ALA A 248 5.49 8.70 -19.10
N ARG A 249 6.28 9.40 -18.29
CA ARG A 249 7.35 8.81 -17.46
C ARG A 249 7.68 9.70 -16.26
N PRO A 250 8.33 9.13 -15.20
CA PRO A 250 8.68 7.72 -15.04
C PRO A 250 7.45 6.86 -14.76
N ALA A 251 7.59 5.53 -14.80
CA ALA A 251 6.57 4.64 -14.29
C ALA A 251 6.43 4.81 -12.78
N ASP A 252 5.21 4.71 -12.26
CA ASP A 252 4.97 4.37 -10.87
C ASP A 252 5.16 2.85 -10.69
N THR A 253 5.57 2.39 -9.52
CA THR A 253 6.10 1.03 -9.39
C THR A 253 5.60 0.31 -8.14
N MET A 254 5.68 -1.03 -8.17
CA MET A 254 5.63 -1.90 -7.00
C MET A 254 6.87 -2.79 -7.00
N TYR A 255 7.61 -2.79 -5.91
CA TYR A 255 8.84 -3.56 -5.74
C TYR A 255 8.71 -4.63 -4.66
N ARG A 256 9.38 -5.75 -4.84
CA ARG A 256 9.89 -6.55 -3.75
C ARG A 256 11.15 -5.86 -3.24
N ILE A 257 11.15 -5.45 -1.98
CA ILE A 257 12.25 -4.69 -1.39
C ILE A 257 13.39 -5.64 -1.02
N ILE A 258 14.59 -5.29 -1.46
CA ILE A 258 15.83 -6.00 -1.19
C ILE A 258 16.63 -5.17 -0.19
N GLU A 259 17.07 -5.80 0.89
CA GLU A 259 17.90 -5.17 1.90
C GLU A 259 19.17 -4.57 1.28
N GLY A 260 19.52 -3.34 1.67
CA GLY A 260 20.69 -2.61 1.20
C GLY A 260 20.55 -2.04 -0.22
N ALA A 261 19.49 -2.37 -0.96
CA ALA A 261 19.33 -1.91 -2.33
C ALA A 261 19.00 -0.41 -2.43
N ASN A 262 19.46 0.19 -3.54
CA ASN A 262 19.09 1.55 -3.94
C ASN A 262 18.23 1.49 -5.21
N TYR A 263 17.01 2.06 -5.14
CA TYR A 263 16.01 2.05 -6.20
C TYR A 263 16.11 3.22 -7.18
N GLY A 264 17.16 4.01 -7.06
CA GLY A 264 17.64 4.90 -8.11
C GLY A 264 17.28 6.36 -7.99
N TRP A 265 16.16 6.73 -7.36
CA TRP A 265 15.77 8.14 -7.26
C TRP A 265 16.82 8.96 -6.46
N PRO A 266 17.20 10.18 -6.90
CA PRO A 266 16.74 10.92 -8.06
C PRO A 266 17.51 10.62 -9.36
N TYR A 267 18.53 9.78 -9.33
CA TYR A 267 19.52 9.58 -10.41
C TYR A 267 19.05 8.67 -11.54
N CYS A 268 18.15 7.75 -11.23
CA CYS A 268 17.64 6.74 -12.16
C CYS A 268 16.13 6.61 -12.01
N TYR A 269 15.46 6.19 -13.08
CA TYR A 269 14.03 5.92 -13.09
C TYR A 269 13.67 4.74 -13.96
N GLN A 270 12.57 4.05 -13.66
CA GLN A 270 12.05 2.97 -14.50
C GLN A 270 10.97 3.50 -15.45
N SER A 271 10.95 2.98 -16.68
CA SER A 271 9.85 3.14 -17.64
C SER A 271 9.64 1.82 -18.38
N GLY A 272 8.44 1.25 -18.26
CA GLY A 272 8.19 -0.13 -18.65
C GLY A 272 9.15 -1.10 -17.95
N ALA A 273 9.75 -2.02 -18.69
CA ALA A 273 10.70 -3.02 -18.19
C ALA A 273 12.17 -2.57 -18.19
N LYS A 274 12.45 -1.28 -18.29
CA LYS A 274 13.83 -0.75 -18.38
C LYS A 274 14.06 0.37 -17.39
N VAL A 275 15.31 0.45 -16.87
CA VAL A 275 15.78 1.56 -16.04
C VAL A 275 16.62 2.51 -16.90
N PHE A 276 16.38 3.78 -16.71
CA PHE A 276 17.03 4.87 -17.44
C PHE A 276 17.74 5.81 -16.47
N ARG A 277 18.72 6.55 -16.96
CA ARG A 277 19.35 7.65 -16.23
C ARG A 277 18.44 8.87 -16.28
N ASP A 278 18.33 9.56 -15.16
CA ASP A 278 17.78 10.91 -15.15
C ASP A 278 18.86 11.89 -15.60
N MET A 279 18.66 12.52 -16.75
CA MET A 279 19.67 13.39 -17.36
C MET A 279 19.87 14.68 -16.56
N GLY A 280 18.91 15.09 -15.73
CA GLY A 280 19.05 16.24 -14.84
C GLY A 280 19.97 15.97 -13.64
N PHE A 281 20.00 14.74 -13.15
CA PHE A 281 20.74 14.37 -11.92
C PHE A 281 21.95 13.47 -12.17
N ASN A 282 21.97 12.72 -13.27
CA ASN A 282 22.99 11.71 -13.54
C ASN A 282 23.44 11.67 -15.02
N SER A 283 23.59 12.84 -15.66
CA SER A 283 23.87 12.97 -17.09
C SER A 283 25.12 12.21 -17.55
N ARG A 284 26.20 12.23 -16.74
CA ARG A 284 27.46 11.51 -17.00
C ARG A 284 27.50 10.08 -16.44
N GLY A 285 26.46 9.63 -15.72
CA GLY A 285 26.41 8.30 -15.09
C GLY A 285 27.34 8.12 -13.90
N GLN A 286 27.91 9.21 -13.36
CA GLN A 286 28.90 9.18 -12.28
C GLN A 286 28.28 9.11 -10.87
N LYS A 287 27.04 9.62 -10.72
CA LYS A 287 26.35 9.64 -9.43
C LYS A 287 25.83 8.25 -9.04
N MET A 288 25.34 7.49 -10.02
CA MET A 288 24.81 6.15 -9.80
C MET A 288 24.84 5.31 -11.08
N ASN A 289 25.20 4.03 -10.93
CA ASN A 289 25.05 3.04 -12.01
C ASN A 289 23.59 2.54 -12.07
N CYS A 290 22.81 3.02 -13.04
CA CYS A 290 21.41 2.64 -13.18
C CYS A 290 21.16 1.16 -13.55
N ARG A 291 22.21 0.42 -13.95
CA ARG A 291 22.10 -1.04 -14.20
C ARG A 291 22.00 -1.85 -12.90
N SER A 292 22.40 -1.27 -11.76
CA SER A 292 22.27 -1.92 -10.44
C SER A 292 20.91 -1.71 -9.78
N VAL A 293 20.06 -0.88 -10.35
CA VAL A 293 18.70 -0.62 -9.82
C VAL A 293 17.82 -1.84 -10.03
N PRO A 294 17.21 -2.39 -8.99
CA PRO A 294 16.27 -3.50 -9.13
C PRO A 294 15.09 -3.15 -10.01
N LEU A 295 14.68 -4.08 -10.87
CA LEU A 295 13.45 -3.93 -11.65
C LEU A 295 12.21 -4.17 -10.76
N ALA A 296 11.17 -3.39 -11.00
CA ALA A 296 9.91 -3.51 -10.30
C ALA A 296 9.17 -4.82 -10.66
N ASN A 297 8.38 -5.34 -9.71
CA ASN A 297 7.39 -6.38 -9.97
C ASN A 297 6.26 -5.87 -10.85
N ALA A 298 5.82 -4.62 -10.59
CA ALA A 298 4.86 -3.93 -11.46
C ALA A 298 5.35 -2.52 -11.81
N ALA A 299 5.07 -2.11 -13.05
CA ALA A 299 5.35 -0.79 -13.59
C ALA A 299 4.05 -0.22 -14.16
N PHE A 300 3.43 0.66 -13.38
CA PHE A 300 2.18 1.32 -13.74
C PHE A 300 2.45 2.53 -14.64
N ALA A 301 1.43 3.01 -15.34
CA ALA A 301 1.51 4.28 -16.06
C ALA A 301 1.94 5.40 -15.10
N ALA A 302 2.76 6.32 -15.60
CA ALA A 302 3.18 7.50 -14.83
C ALA A 302 1.97 8.24 -14.26
N HIS A 303 2.11 8.79 -13.06
CA HIS A 303 1.05 9.53 -12.34
C HIS A 303 -0.16 8.68 -11.91
N SER A 304 -0.04 7.35 -11.85
CA SER A 304 -1.11 6.48 -11.31
C SER A 304 -1.25 6.56 -9.80
N SER A 305 -0.19 6.99 -9.10
CA SER A 305 -0.10 7.16 -7.65
C SER A 305 -0.49 5.89 -6.88
N PRO A 306 0.29 4.79 -6.97
CA PRO A 306 0.01 3.58 -6.23
C PRO A 306 0.19 3.82 -4.73
N LEU A 307 -0.81 3.43 -3.94
CA LEU A 307 -0.83 3.54 -2.49
C LEU A 307 -0.81 2.15 -1.84
N GLY A 308 -1.85 1.79 -1.09
CA GLY A 308 -1.94 0.52 -0.37
C GLY A 308 -1.93 -0.69 -1.29
N LEU A 309 -1.44 -1.80 -0.75
CA LEU A 309 -1.42 -3.10 -1.41
C LEU A 309 -1.78 -4.21 -0.41
N GLU A 310 -2.50 -5.22 -0.88
CA GLU A 310 -2.85 -6.39 -0.09
C GLU A 310 -2.54 -7.66 -0.88
N TYR A 311 -2.02 -8.68 -0.22
CA TYR A 311 -1.74 -9.98 -0.83
C TYR A 311 -2.78 -11.02 -0.43
N PHE A 312 -3.27 -11.75 -1.42
CA PHE A 312 -4.18 -12.87 -1.23
C PHE A 312 -3.41 -14.17 -1.41
N ASP A 313 -3.31 -14.94 -0.33
CA ASP A 313 -2.49 -16.14 -0.26
C ASP A 313 -3.02 -17.22 -1.21
N SER A 314 -2.11 -17.84 -1.97
CA SER A 314 -2.44 -18.92 -2.90
C SER A 314 -2.77 -20.26 -2.21
N SER A 315 -2.41 -20.42 -0.93
CA SER A 315 -2.79 -21.62 -0.16
C SER A 315 -4.30 -21.70 0.10
N GLN A 316 -4.99 -20.56 0.04
CA GLN A 316 -6.43 -20.48 0.15
C GLN A 316 -7.05 -20.64 -1.24
N ASN A 317 -7.97 -21.58 -1.37
CA ASN A 317 -8.68 -21.82 -2.63
C ASN A 317 -9.69 -20.69 -2.89
N ASN A 318 -9.20 -19.54 -3.31
CA ASN A 318 -9.98 -18.34 -3.62
C ASN A 318 -9.57 -17.76 -4.98
N SER A 319 -10.43 -16.94 -5.54
CA SER A 319 -10.26 -16.34 -6.88
C SER A 319 -9.16 -15.30 -6.98
N LEU A 320 -8.64 -14.80 -5.85
CA LEU A 320 -7.57 -13.83 -5.73
C LEU A 320 -6.24 -14.47 -5.39
N GLY A 321 -6.22 -15.76 -5.07
CA GLY A 321 -5.03 -16.48 -4.58
C GLY A 321 -3.79 -16.26 -5.44
N GLY A 322 -2.66 -15.95 -4.80
CA GLY A 322 -1.38 -15.70 -5.45
C GLY A 322 -1.21 -14.29 -6.04
N HIS A 323 -2.13 -13.36 -5.79
CA HIS A 323 -2.09 -12.01 -6.35
C HIS A 323 -2.04 -10.93 -5.29
N PHE A 324 -1.43 -9.81 -5.66
CA PHE A 324 -1.62 -8.53 -4.99
C PHE A 324 -2.80 -7.79 -5.61
N LEU A 325 -3.58 -7.11 -4.78
CA LEU A 325 -4.40 -5.98 -5.19
C LEU A 325 -3.65 -4.70 -4.81
N VAL A 326 -3.60 -3.74 -5.73
CA VAL A 326 -2.92 -2.45 -5.54
C VAL A 326 -3.89 -1.32 -5.83
N ALA A 327 -4.05 -0.41 -4.87
CA ALA A 327 -4.86 0.79 -5.02
C ALA A 327 -4.08 1.87 -5.79
N LEU A 328 -4.54 2.23 -6.98
CA LEU A 328 -4.02 3.33 -7.77
C LEU A 328 -4.89 4.57 -7.53
N HIS A 329 -4.40 5.47 -6.67
CA HIS A 329 -5.14 6.64 -6.19
C HIS A 329 -5.53 7.62 -7.28
N GLY A 330 -4.70 7.72 -8.32
CA GLY A 330 -4.97 8.51 -9.51
C GLY A 330 -4.26 9.85 -9.55
N SER A 331 -4.04 10.31 -10.78
CA SER A 331 -3.34 11.54 -11.10
C SER A 331 -4.04 12.78 -10.54
N THR A 332 -3.28 13.77 -10.09
CA THR A 332 -3.79 15.12 -9.82
C THR A 332 -4.21 15.84 -11.11
N LYS A 333 -3.57 15.53 -12.23
CA LYS A 333 -3.92 15.98 -13.58
C LYS A 333 -4.99 15.05 -14.16
N ARG A 334 -6.26 15.36 -13.92
CA ARG A 334 -7.41 14.51 -14.30
C ARG A 334 -7.49 14.19 -15.80
N SER A 335 -6.99 15.08 -16.67
CA SER A 335 -6.94 14.84 -18.13
C SER A 335 -6.15 13.59 -18.52
N LEU A 336 -5.20 13.14 -17.70
CA LEU A 336 -4.45 11.91 -17.95
C LEU A 336 -5.29 10.64 -17.74
N LYS A 337 -6.38 10.70 -16.98
CA LYS A 337 -7.27 9.56 -16.63
C LYS A 337 -6.50 8.32 -16.13
N ARG A 338 -5.39 8.53 -15.40
CA ARG A 338 -4.50 7.47 -14.91
C ARG A 338 -4.74 7.20 -13.44
N GLY A 339 -4.65 5.93 -13.04
CA GLY A 339 -5.03 5.48 -11.71
C GLY A 339 -6.55 5.46 -11.53
N TYR A 340 -7.08 5.86 -10.39
CA TYR A 340 -8.50 5.83 -10.02
C TYR A 340 -9.10 4.43 -10.13
N ARG A 341 -8.35 3.41 -9.70
CA ARG A 341 -8.74 1.99 -9.80
C ARG A 341 -7.95 1.12 -8.85
N VAL A 342 -8.41 -0.10 -8.66
CA VAL A 342 -7.61 -1.17 -8.08
C VAL A 342 -7.19 -2.10 -9.21
N VAL A 343 -5.93 -2.52 -9.19
CA VAL A 343 -5.38 -3.48 -10.15
C VAL A 343 -4.92 -4.74 -9.46
N ARG A 344 -4.94 -5.86 -10.19
CA ARG A 344 -4.47 -7.16 -9.76
C ARG A 344 -3.08 -7.45 -10.36
N ILE A 345 -2.15 -7.92 -9.53
CA ILE A 345 -0.76 -8.20 -9.91
C ILE A 345 -0.40 -9.62 -9.45
N PRO A 346 0.01 -10.53 -10.33
CA PRO A 346 0.57 -11.81 -9.90
C PRO A 346 1.82 -11.60 -9.03
N ARG A 347 1.98 -12.38 -7.95
CA ARG A 347 3.14 -12.24 -7.03
C ARG A 347 4.49 -12.30 -7.75
N ASN A 348 4.61 -13.17 -8.76
CA ASN A 348 5.85 -13.39 -9.50
C ASN A 348 5.97 -12.51 -10.76
N ALA A 349 5.16 -11.45 -10.87
CA ALA A 349 5.20 -10.54 -12.00
C ALA A 349 6.58 -9.86 -12.14
N LYS A 350 6.92 -9.55 -13.38
CA LYS A 350 8.15 -8.82 -13.76
C LYS A 350 7.74 -7.63 -14.61
N SER A 351 7.74 -6.45 -14.01
CA SER A 351 7.32 -5.16 -14.63
C SER A 351 5.94 -5.21 -15.27
N ALA A 352 4.98 -5.92 -14.66
CA ALA A 352 3.61 -6.01 -15.15
C ALA A 352 2.90 -4.65 -15.04
N ALA A 353 2.05 -4.32 -16.01
CA ALA A 353 1.22 -3.11 -15.94
C ALA A 353 0.07 -3.23 -14.92
N GLY A 354 -0.26 -4.45 -14.53
CA GLY A 354 -1.44 -4.77 -13.73
C GLY A 354 -2.69 -5.00 -14.58
N GLU A 355 -3.58 -5.82 -14.07
CA GLU A 355 -4.89 -6.09 -14.67
C GLU A 355 -5.95 -5.29 -13.91
N ASP A 356 -6.86 -4.63 -14.62
CA ASP A 356 -7.96 -3.90 -13.99
C ASP A 356 -8.83 -4.87 -13.17
N PHE A 357 -9.05 -4.50 -11.90
CA PHE A 357 -9.81 -5.32 -10.96
C PHE A 357 -11.04 -4.59 -10.39
N MET A 358 -10.91 -3.29 -10.09
CA MET A 358 -12.03 -2.46 -9.66
C MET A 358 -11.90 -1.07 -10.27
N MET A 359 -12.91 -0.64 -11.03
CA MET A 359 -12.94 0.61 -11.78
C MET A 359 -14.20 1.42 -11.45
N GLY A 360 -14.32 2.64 -12.02
CA GLY A 360 -15.49 3.51 -11.86
C GLY A 360 -15.27 4.65 -10.86
N PHE A 361 -14.10 4.75 -10.23
CA PHE A 361 -13.76 5.90 -9.37
C PHE A 361 -13.53 7.19 -10.17
N LEU A 362 -13.25 7.07 -11.45
CA LEU A 362 -13.25 8.17 -12.42
C LEU A 362 -14.09 7.74 -13.62
N ASP A 363 -15.16 8.49 -13.87
CA ASP A 363 -16.06 8.28 -15.00
C ASP A 363 -16.36 9.61 -15.69
N GLU A 364 -16.27 9.65 -17.03
CA GLU A 364 -16.49 10.83 -17.88
C GLU A 364 -15.83 12.13 -17.36
N GLY A 365 -14.65 12.01 -16.72
CA GLY A 365 -13.92 13.15 -16.14
C GLY A 365 -14.40 13.56 -14.74
N LYS A 366 -15.45 12.96 -14.21
CA LYS A 366 -15.91 13.13 -12.83
C LYS A 366 -15.21 12.14 -11.90
N VAL A 367 -14.59 12.64 -10.85
CA VAL A 367 -13.96 11.82 -9.82
C VAL A 367 -15.01 11.49 -8.75
N HIS A 368 -15.42 10.23 -8.69
CA HIS A 368 -16.33 9.70 -7.68
C HIS A 368 -15.58 9.28 -6.42
N GLY A 369 -14.34 8.77 -6.58
CA GLY A 369 -13.51 8.30 -5.49
C GLY A 369 -12.04 8.23 -5.84
N ARG A 370 -11.21 7.95 -4.81
CA ARG A 370 -9.76 7.72 -4.93
C ARG A 370 -9.35 6.61 -3.97
N PRO A 371 -9.12 5.38 -4.45
CA PRO A 371 -8.79 4.25 -3.60
C PRO A 371 -7.42 4.43 -2.92
N VAL A 372 -7.32 4.04 -1.64
CA VAL A 372 -6.12 4.24 -0.83
C VAL A 372 -5.54 2.95 -0.30
N ASP A 373 -6.26 2.22 0.54
CA ASP A 373 -5.76 1.02 1.21
C ASP A 373 -6.74 -0.14 1.08
N ILE A 374 -6.18 -1.34 1.10
CA ILE A 374 -6.92 -2.59 0.98
C ILE A 374 -6.57 -3.44 2.20
N LEU A 375 -7.57 -3.88 2.94
CA LEU A 375 -7.41 -4.76 4.08
C LEU A 375 -8.21 -6.04 3.88
N ARG A 376 -7.55 -7.18 3.72
CA ARG A 376 -8.20 -8.48 3.65
C ARG A 376 -8.81 -8.85 5.01
N ILE A 377 -10.10 -9.17 5.02
CA ILE A 377 -10.84 -9.57 6.23
C ILE A 377 -11.28 -11.05 6.21
N ALA A 378 -11.36 -11.64 5.02
CA ALA A 378 -11.57 -13.07 4.79
C ALA A 378 -10.93 -13.47 3.44
N PRO A 379 -10.91 -14.74 3.03
CA PRO A 379 -10.25 -15.19 1.79
C PRO A 379 -10.55 -14.36 0.54
N ASP A 380 -11.82 -14.13 0.23
CA ASP A 380 -12.29 -13.33 -0.93
C ASP A 380 -12.99 -12.03 -0.50
N THR A 381 -12.78 -11.58 0.73
CA THR A 381 -13.46 -10.40 1.28
C THR A 381 -12.44 -9.40 1.79
N PHE A 382 -12.59 -8.14 1.37
CA PHE A 382 -11.71 -7.08 1.81
C PHE A 382 -12.44 -5.75 1.99
N LEU A 383 -11.84 -4.88 2.78
CA LEU A 383 -12.22 -3.48 2.90
C LEU A 383 -11.31 -2.64 1.99
N LEU A 384 -11.88 -1.58 1.42
CA LEU A 384 -11.16 -0.60 0.59
C LEU A 384 -11.47 0.80 1.09
N THR A 385 -10.46 1.58 1.44
CA THR A 385 -10.64 3.00 1.81
C THR A 385 -10.59 3.90 0.58
N ASP A 386 -11.42 4.96 0.61
CA ASP A 386 -11.51 6.01 -0.40
C ASP A 386 -11.42 7.37 0.29
N ASP A 387 -10.29 8.04 0.14
CA ASP A 387 -10.00 9.29 0.83
C ASP A 387 -10.63 10.52 0.17
N ARG A 388 -11.16 10.37 -1.04
CA ARG A 388 -11.91 11.44 -1.72
C ARG A 388 -13.36 11.49 -1.30
N ALA A 389 -13.99 10.32 -1.21
CA ALA A 389 -15.39 10.19 -0.82
C ALA A 389 -15.56 10.12 0.71
N GLY A 390 -14.50 9.85 1.47
CA GLY A 390 -14.58 9.63 2.92
C GLY A 390 -15.33 8.35 3.27
N VAL A 391 -15.10 7.30 2.49
CA VAL A 391 -15.87 6.05 2.50
C VAL A 391 -14.95 4.85 2.66
N ILE A 392 -15.46 3.82 3.30
CA ILE A 392 -14.89 2.48 3.32
C ILE A 392 -15.87 1.54 2.64
N TYR A 393 -15.43 0.86 1.59
CA TYR A 393 -16.19 -0.16 0.90
C TYR A 393 -15.89 -1.54 1.47
N SER A 394 -16.91 -2.41 1.52
CA SER A 394 -16.76 -3.86 1.71
C SER A 394 -16.95 -4.54 0.35
N VAL A 395 -15.96 -5.29 -0.10
CA VAL A 395 -15.99 -6.10 -1.33
C VAL A 395 -16.00 -7.57 -0.94
N TYR A 396 -16.95 -8.35 -1.45
CA TYR A 396 -17.20 -9.72 -1.02
C TYR A 396 -17.83 -10.57 -2.14
N PRO A 397 -17.79 -11.91 -2.08
CA PRO A 397 -18.50 -12.80 -2.99
C PRO A 397 -20.02 -12.58 -2.99
N LYS A 398 -20.65 -12.76 -4.17
CA LYS A 398 -22.11 -12.75 -4.34
C LYS A 398 -22.76 -13.94 -3.65
#